data_a4de68e49b0fab83969d6364ab123b6c
#
_entry.id   a4de68e49b0fab83969d6364ab123b6c
#
_cell.length_a   1.000
_cell.length_b   1.000
_cell.length_c   1.000
_cell.angle_alpha   90.00
_cell.angle_beta   90.00
_cell.angle_gamma   90.00
#
_symmetry.space_group_name_H-M   'P 1'
#
loop_
_entity.id
_entity.type
_entity.pdbx_description
1 polymer ?
#
loop_
_entity_poly.entity_id
_entity_poly.type
_entity_poly.pdbx_seq_one_letter_code
_entity_poly.pdbx_strand_id
1 'polypeptide(L)' 'MRDKELYNPDEFLLDNIKAYHYEVMDEGQHVWMAFYFENGSTGHLNIFLNDGKINTRYEEWDEV' A
#
# COMPACT_ATOMS: atom_id res chain seq x y z
N MET A 1 11.30 -2.20 15.96
CA MET A 1 10.51 -1.93 14.77
C MET A 1 10.05 -0.49 14.77
N ARG A 2 10.13 0.12 13.62
CA ARG A 2 9.77 1.50 13.49
C ARG A 2 8.26 1.67 13.50
N ASP A 3 7.79 2.80 14.01
CA ASP A 3 6.38 3.08 13.94
C ASP A 3 5.96 3.23 12.48
N LYS A 4 4.70 2.92 12.23
CA LYS A 4 4.16 3.13 10.91
C LYS A 4 4.09 4.61 10.62
N GLU A 5 4.41 4.96 9.40
CA GLU A 5 4.27 6.32 8.91
C GLU A 5 3.10 6.36 7.96
N LEU A 6 2.19 7.28 8.22
CA LEU A 6 1.03 7.46 7.35
C LEU A 6 1.26 8.69 6.49
N TYR A 7 1.06 8.55 5.22
CA TYR A 7 1.31 9.60 4.25
C TYR A 7 0.01 10.20 3.77
N ASN A 8 0.08 11.48 3.45
CA ASN A 8 -1.08 12.20 2.95
C ASN A 8 -1.32 11.82 1.49
N PRO A 9 -2.55 11.44 1.13
CA PRO A 9 -2.82 11.00 -0.23
C PRO A 9 -2.85 12.12 -1.27
N ASP A 10 -2.72 13.37 -0.87
CA ASP A 10 -2.79 14.48 -1.80
C ASP A 10 -1.80 14.32 -2.94
N GLU A 11 -0.67 13.67 -2.68
CA GLU A 11 0.36 13.53 -3.70
C GLU A 11 -0.02 12.59 -4.81
N PHE A 12 -1.00 11.75 -4.56
CA PHE A 12 -1.41 10.76 -5.54
C PHE A 12 -2.65 11.16 -6.32
N LEU A 13 -3.35 12.19 -5.89
CA LEU A 13 -4.57 12.63 -6.54
C LEU A 13 -5.60 11.52 -6.63
N LEU A 14 -5.63 10.66 -5.63
CA LEU A 14 -6.58 9.57 -5.57
C LEU A 14 -7.75 9.97 -4.68
N ASP A 15 -8.95 9.71 -5.17
CA ASP A 15 -10.14 10.02 -4.43
C ASP A 15 -10.40 8.99 -3.36
N ASN A 16 -11.01 9.42 -2.26
CA ASN A 16 -11.51 8.53 -1.23
C ASN A 16 -10.43 7.82 -0.44
N ILE A 17 -9.18 8.27 -0.55
CA ILE A 17 -8.11 7.72 0.26
C ILE A 17 -7.82 8.68 1.39
N LYS A 18 -7.90 8.17 2.60
CA LYS A 18 -7.68 8.97 3.79
C LYS A 18 -6.20 9.05 4.14
N ALA A 19 -5.50 7.94 3.95
CA ALA A 19 -4.06 7.87 4.24
C ALA A 19 -3.50 6.62 3.61
N TYR A 20 -2.20 6.54 3.53
CA TYR A 20 -1.53 5.33 3.06
C TYR A 20 -0.19 5.21 3.77
N HIS A 21 0.36 4.00 3.74
CA HIS A 21 1.76 3.81 4.13
C HIS A 21 2.33 2.66 3.32
N TYR A 22 3.65 2.52 3.35
CA TYR A 22 4.28 1.45 2.61
C TYR A 22 5.52 0.96 3.36
N GLU A 23 5.94 -0.25 3.03
CA GLU A 23 7.16 -0.84 3.55
C GLU A 23 7.90 -1.51 2.41
N VAL A 24 9.21 -1.37 2.41
CA VAL A 24 10.06 -2.03 1.45
C VAL A 24 10.71 -3.22 2.14
N MET A 25 10.58 -4.39 1.53
CA MET A 25 11.06 -5.64 2.11
C MET A 25 11.97 -6.34 1.11
N ASP A 26 12.69 -7.36 1.61
CA ASP A 26 13.55 -8.21 0.78
C ASP A 26 14.51 -7.38 -0.05
N GLU A 27 15.10 -6.36 0.61
CA GLU A 27 16.13 -5.54 -0.02
C GLU A 27 15.64 -4.87 -1.30
N GLY A 28 14.37 -4.48 -1.30
CA GLY A 28 13.81 -3.77 -2.43
C GLY A 28 13.08 -4.62 -3.44
N GLN A 29 13.02 -5.92 -3.21
CA GLN A 29 12.35 -6.80 -4.16
C GLN A 29 10.87 -6.99 -3.85
N HIS A 30 10.39 -6.45 -2.74
CA HIS A 30 9.00 -6.55 -2.36
C HIS A 30 8.59 -5.24 -1.69
N VAL A 31 7.56 -4.62 -2.20
CA VAL A 31 7.00 -3.42 -1.60
C VAL A 31 5.54 -3.71 -1.26
N TRP A 32 5.16 -3.37 -0.05
CA TRP A 32 3.79 -3.52 0.40
C TRP A 32 3.24 -2.13 0.69
N MET A 33 2.07 -1.83 0.15
CA MET A 33 1.40 -0.56 0.40
C MET A 33 0.03 -0.84 0.98
N ALA A 34 -0.34 -0.06 1.97
CA ALA A 34 -1.68 -0.13 2.55
C ALA A 34 -2.35 1.22 2.34
N PHE A 35 -3.58 1.17 1.87
CA PHE A 35 -4.39 2.35 1.66
C PHE A 35 -5.57 2.30 2.63
N TYR A 36 -5.88 3.46 3.22
CA TYR A 36 -6.98 3.58 4.15
C TYR A 36 -8.02 4.47 3.50
N PHE A 37 -9.19 3.91 3.22
CA PHE A 37 -10.22 4.61 2.48
C PHE A 37 -11.15 5.34 3.43
N GLU A 38 -11.84 6.34 2.90
CA GLU A 38 -12.73 7.16 3.70
C GLU A 38 -13.87 6.35 4.30
N ASN A 39 -14.28 5.28 3.65
CA ASN A 39 -15.39 4.46 4.11
C ASN A 39 -14.98 3.41 5.14
N GLY A 40 -13.72 3.42 5.55
CA GLY A 40 -13.25 2.47 6.57
C GLY A 40 -12.64 1.20 6.03
N SER A 41 -12.77 0.95 4.74
CA SER A 41 -12.12 -0.23 4.18
C SER A 41 -10.64 0.06 3.95
N THR A 42 -9.90 -1.01 3.64
CA THR A 42 -8.46 -0.88 3.37
C THR A 42 -8.13 -1.60 2.08
N GLY A 43 -7.09 -1.09 1.42
CA GLY A 43 -6.56 -1.74 0.24
C GLY A 43 -5.11 -2.15 0.49
N HIS A 44 -4.71 -3.26 -0.07
CA HIS A 44 -3.35 -3.78 0.11
C HIS A 44 -2.77 -4.11 -1.23
N LEU A 45 -1.69 -3.44 -1.56
CA LEU A 45 -0.99 -3.63 -2.83
C LEU A 45 0.38 -4.22 -2.53
N ASN A 46 0.67 -5.35 -3.13
CA ASN A 46 1.98 -5.96 -3.04
C ASN A 46 2.63 -5.91 -4.41
N ILE A 47 3.87 -5.46 -4.44
CA ILE A 47 4.65 -5.35 -5.67
C ILE A 47 5.88 -6.22 -5.49
N PHE A 48 6.07 -7.17 -6.39
CA PHE A 48 7.18 -8.10 -6.31
C PHE A 48 8.07 -7.93 -7.55
N LEU A 49 9.37 -7.88 -7.32
CA LEU A 49 10.34 -7.93 -8.40
C LEU A 49 10.91 -9.34 -8.44
N ASN A 50 10.75 -10.02 -9.56
CA ASN A 50 11.15 -11.39 -9.68
C ASN A 50 11.74 -11.61 -11.06
N ASP A 51 13.02 -11.98 -11.12
CA ASP A 51 13.72 -12.23 -12.39
C ASP A 51 13.61 -11.05 -13.33
N GLY A 52 13.72 -9.84 -12.80
CA GLY A 52 13.64 -8.64 -13.63
C GLY A 52 12.24 -8.27 -14.06
N LYS A 53 11.23 -8.96 -13.55
CA LYS A 53 9.85 -8.68 -13.89
C LYS A 53 9.11 -8.22 -12.66
N ILE A 54 8.14 -7.33 -12.87
CA ILE A 54 7.34 -6.79 -11.79
C ILE A 54 5.98 -7.44 -11.80
N ASN A 55 5.60 -7.99 -10.65
CA ASN A 55 4.30 -8.59 -10.44
C ASN A 55 3.60 -7.84 -9.34
N THR A 56 2.31 -7.64 -9.48
CA THR A 56 1.53 -6.93 -8.48
C THR A 56 0.35 -7.77 -8.05
N ARG A 57 -0.08 -7.53 -6.82
CA ARG A 57 -1.23 -8.20 -6.26
C ARG A 57 -1.98 -7.20 -5.39
N TYR A 58 -3.27 -7.05 -5.62
CA TYR A 58 -4.06 -6.07 -4.91
C TYR A 58 -5.29 -6.72 -4.32
N GLU A 59 -5.59 -6.39 -3.06
CA GLU A 59 -6.77 -6.88 -2.36
C GLU A 59 -7.41 -5.74 -1.60
N GLU A 60 -8.71 -5.76 -1.51
CA GLU A 60 -9.45 -4.81 -0.67
C GLU A 60 -10.17 -5.57 0.42
N TRP A 61 -10.07 -5.04 1.63
CA TRP A 61 -10.74 -5.61 2.79
C TRP A 61 -11.76 -4.63 3.28
N ASP A 62 -12.99 -5.10 3.41
CA ASP A 62 -14.06 -4.26 3.93
C ASP A 62 -13.87 -4.06 5.42
N GLU A 63 -14.42 -2.96 5.90
CA GLU A 63 -14.44 -2.74 7.32
C GLU A 63 -15.33 -3.76 7.99
N VAL A 64 -14.90 -4.22 9.14
CA VAL A 64 -15.64 -5.22 9.88
C VAL A 64 -16.52 -4.57 10.95
#